data_c108f31cde2c7ff2437ea2a24b2ef79d
#
_entry.id   c108f31cde2c7ff2437ea2a24b2ef79d
#
_cell.length_a   1.000
_cell.length_b   1.000
_cell.length_c   1.000
_cell.angle_alpha   90.00
_cell.angle_beta   90.00
_cell.angle_gamma   90.00
#
_symmetry.space_group_name_H-M   'P 1'
#
loop_
_entity.id
_entity.type
_entity.pdbx_description
1 polymer ?
#
loop_
_entity_poly.entity_id
_entity_poly.type
_entity_poly.pdbx_seq_one_letter_code
_entity_poly.pdbx_strand_id
1 'polypeptide(L)'
;MKNVFTFAGRVLQVATLCLGLVLATTVSADPGNYIVHNLVSNQAGIADHQDGNLQNAWGLVFGPTNPVWVSDNSAGVATVYDGAGNPILTGSPPAPLVVTIPGGSPTGIAFNLSASDFQITCGGTTSAATFLFATENGNIAAWKGNCGSNAVTIPSTAIANGVYKGIAIAGDGTTHFRLFAADLFNGKIQVFDSNFGPTTVPGGFADPNLPPGYAPFNILNLQGNLYVAYAFHVAGDHDETAGPGLGIVDVFDANGFLIERVATGGKLNAPWGMAIAPAGFGKFSEMLLVGNFGDGTINAFDMKNNTFAGQLRAGNGQALKIDGLWGLAFGNNFRAQPANTLFFAAGPNEESGGLYGTIVPAPGPGDDNGQGNNQGGNGHGH
;
A
#
# COMPACT_ATOMS: atom_id res chain seq x y z
N MET A 1 -71.44 69.53 15.69
CA MET A 1 -71.65 69.60 14.25
C MET A 1 -70.57 68.91 13.51
N LYS A 2 -70.94 68.06 12.57
CA LYS A 2 -70.17 67.37 11.51
C LYS A 2 -69.31 66.20 11.96
N ASN A 3 -69.92 65.00 11.78
CA ASN A 3 -69.34 63.69 11.73
C ASN A 3 -68.43 63.57 10.48
N VAL A 4 -67.27 62.92 10.62
CA VAL A 4 -66.52 62.33 9.50
C VAL A 4 -66.27 60.89 9.83
N PHE A 5 -66.86 59.97 9.01
CA PHE A 5 -66.62 58.53 9.02
C PHE A 5 -65.33 58.25 8.26
N THR A 6 -64.47 57.44 8.89
CA THR A 6 -63.28 56.90 8.18
C THR A 6 -63.45 55.38 8.06
N PHE A 7 -63.52 54.90 6.83
CA PHE A 7 -63.56 53.47 6.46
C PHE A 7 -62.15 52.86 6.63
N ALA A 8 -62.07 51.81 7.45
CA ALA A 8 -60.86 51.03 7.54
C ALA A 8 -60.97 49.80 6.61
N GLY A 9 -60.22 49.80 5.54
CA GLY A 9 -60.07 48.63 4.65
C GLY A 9 -59.17 47.59 5.26
N ARG A 10 -59.68 46.39 5.43
CA ARG A 10 -58.89 45.19 5.82
C ARG A 10 -58.26 44.60 4.57
N VAL A 11 -56.95 44.62 4.52
CA VAL A 11 -56.16 43.87 3.53
C VAL A 11 -55.93 42.47 4.09
N LEU A 12 -56.48 41.48 3.38
CA LEU A 12 -56.31 40.05 3.71
C LEU A 12 -54.98 39.61 3.06
N GLN A 13 -53.92 39.39 3.87
CA GLN A 13 -52.67 38.77 3.41
C GLN A 13 -52.86 37.27 3.41
N VAL A 14 -52.88 36.66 2.24
CA VAL A 14 -52.77 35.19 2.06
C VAL A 14 -51.30 34.82 2.13
N ALA A 15 -50.88 34.23 3.22
CA ALA A 15 -49.56 33.65 3.38
C ALA A 15 -49.55 32.26 2.71
N THR A 16 -48.92 32.13 1.56
CA THR A 16 -48.64 30.86 0.90
C THR A 16 -47.49 30.19 1.61
N LEU A 17 -47.81 29.14 2.40
CA LEU A 17 -46.84 28.29 3.06
C LEU A 17 -46.26 27.31 2.03
N CYS A 18 -45.06 27.56 1.47
CA CYS A 18 -44.30 26.60 0.69
C CYS A 18 -43.71 25.60 1.63
N LEU A 19 -44.32 24.42 1.75
CA LEU A 19 -43.78 23.26 2.44
C LEU A 19 -42.71 22.65 1.54
N GLY A 20 -41.43 23.03 1.75
CA GLY A 20 -40.29 22.41 1.09
C GLY A 20 -40.14 20.98 1.61
N LEU A 21 -40.48 20.00 0.76
CA LEU A 21 -40.20 18.58 1.03
C LEU A 21 -38.68 18.39 0.91
N VAL A 22 -37.94 18.41 2.02
CA VAL A 22 -36.56 17.95 2.08
C VAL A 22 -36.57 16.44 1.94
N LEU A 23 -36.35 15.95 0.73
CA LEU A 23 -36.01 14.54 0.50
C LEU A 23 -34.67 14.29 1.17
N ALA A 24 -34.68 13.74 2.37
CA ALA A 24 -33.50 13.16 2.98
C ALA A 24 -33.09 11.95 2.10
N THR A 25 -32.09 12.14 1.26
CA THR A 25 -31.40 11.00 0.62
C THR A 25 -30.77 10.21 1.76
N THR A 26 -31.36 9.07 2.09
CA THR A 26 -30.69 8.08 2.93
C THR A 26 -29.49 7.58 2.13
N VAL A 27 -28.31 8.11 2.45
CA VAL A 27 -27.05 7.47 2.01
C VAL A 27 -27.08 6.10 2.68
N SER A 28 -27.35 5.08 1.88
CA SER A 28 -27.21 3.69 2.33
C SER A 28 -25.75 3.51 2.72
N ALA A 29 -25.50 3.23 3.99
CA ALA A 29 -24.14 2.96 4.45
C ALA A 29 -23.59 1.79 3.63
N ASP A 30 -22.47 2.01 2.98
CA ASP A 30 -21.69 0.96 2.31
C ASP A 30 -21.51 -0.21 3.30
N PRO A 31 -21.92 -1.43 2.95
CA PRO A 31 -21.80 -2.59 3.85
C PRO A 31 -20.34 -2.94 4.18
N GLY A 32 -19.38 -2.20 3.64
CA GLY A 32 -17.94 -2.45 3.82
C GLY A 32 -17.47 -3.69 3.11
N ASN A 33 -18.17 -4.08 2.04
CA ASN A 33 -17.76 -5.17 1.16
C ASN A 33 -16.79 -4.66 0.11
N TYR A 34 -15.86 -5.54 -0.26
CA TYR A 34 -14.83 -5.27 -1.26
C TYR A 34 -14.75 -6.42 -2.25
N ILE A 35 -14.35 -6.11 -3.46
CA ILE A 35 -14.14 -7.06 -4.55
C ILE A 35 -12.65 -7.18 -4.77
N VAL A 36 -12.16 -8.42 -4.78
CA VAL A 36 -10.78 -8.77 -5.17
C VAL A 36 -10.78 -9.16 -6.63
N HIS A 37 -9.80 -8.66 -7.38
CA HIS A 37 -9.54 -9.07 -8.75
C HIS A 37 -8.06 -9.46 -8.88
N ASN A 38 -7.80 -10.69 -9.26
CA ASN A 38 -6.46 -11.23 -9.48
C ASN A 38 -6.00 -10.85 -10.89
N LEU A 39 -4.95 -10.04 -11.00
CA LEU A 39 -4.43 -9.55 -12.27
C LEU A 39 -3.34 -10.45 -12.85
N VAL A 40 -2.36 -10.83 -12.02
CA VAL A 40 -1.23 -11.67 -12.44
C VAL A 40 -0.96 -12.75 -11.40
N SER A 41 -0.67 -13.96 -11.86
CA SER A 41 -0.20 -15.07 -11.02
C SER A 41 0.87 -15.91 -11.74
N ASN A 42 1.75 -16.55 -10.99
CA ASN A 42 2.63 -17.57 -11.57
C ASN A 42 1.90 -18.88 -11.90
N GLN A 43 0.70 -19.05 -11.37
CA GLN A 43 -0.12 -20.26 -11.55
C GLN A 43 -1.18 -20.04 -12.62
N ALA A 44 -1.35 -21.01 -13.49
CA ALA A 44 -2.33 -20.95 -14.58
C ALA A 44 -3.78 -20.94 -14.06
N GLY A 45 -4.63 -20.08 -14.65
CA GLY A 45 -6.08 -20.02 -14.36
C GLY A 45 -6.45 -19.36 -13.02
N ILE A 46 -5.49 -18.75 -12.33
CA ILE A 46 -5.72 -18.05 -11.04
C ILE A 46 -5.98 -16.56 -11.26
N ALA A 47 -5.42 -15.96 -12.31
CA ALA A 47 -5.48 -14.54 -12.61
C ALA A 47 -5.69 -14.31 -14.13
N ASP A 48 -5.89 -13.05 -14.52
CA ASP A 48 -6.05 -12.66 -15.93
C ASP A 48 -4.80 -12.96 -16.76
N HIS A 49 -3.62 -12.76 -16.16
CA HIS A 49 -2.32 -12.98 -16.79
C HIS A 49 -1.49 -13.99 -16.01
N GLN A 50 -0.64 -14.74 -16.70
CA GLN A 50 0.33 -15.63 -16.09
C GLN A 50 1.75 -15.11 -16.30
N ASP A 51 2.53 -14.99 -15.22
CA ASP A 51 3.96 -14.69 -15.25
C ASP A 51 4.73 -15.61 -14.29
N GLY A 52 5.58 -16.48 -14.83
CA GLY A 52 6.37 -17.42 -14.04
C GLY A 52 7.43 -16.76 -13.15
N ASN A 53 7.74 -15.46 -13.35
CA ASN A 53 8.66 -14.73 -12.50
C ASN A 53 8.00 -14.21 -11.22
N LEU A 54 6.67 -14.04 -11.20
CA LEU A 54 5.93 -13.56 -10.03
C LEU A 54 5.84 -14.68 -8.98
N GLN A 55 6.92 -14.91 -8.23
CA GLN A 55 6.99 -15.96 -7.20
C GLN A 55 7.22 -15.34 -5.83
N ASN A 56 6.34 -15.65 -4.87
CA ASN A 56 6.31 -15.03 -3.54
C ASN A 56 6.41 -13.50 -3.65
N ALA A 57 5.36 -12.90 -4.22
CA ALA A 57 5.31 -11.46 -4.44
C ALA A 57 5.16 -10.70 -3.11
N TRP A 58 6.18 -9.91 -2.72
CA TRP A 58 6.21 -9.22 -1.43
C TRP A 58 5.90 -7.74 -1.54
N GLY A 59 6.94 -6.91 -1.62
CA GLY A 59 6.79 -5.47 -1.70
C GLY A 59 6.25 -5.02 -3.03
N LEU A 60 5.38 -4.02 -3.03
CA LEU A 60 4.97 -3.32 -4.23
C LEU A 60 5.06 -1.81 -4.02
N VAL A 61 5.42 -1.08 -5.05
CA VAL A 61 5.55 0.37 -5.00
C VAL A 61 5.19 1.03 -6.32
N PHE A 62 4.60 2.22 -6.20
CA PHE A 62 4.36 3.14 -7.29
C PHE A 62 5.25 4.38 -7.15
N GLY A 63 5.96 4.78 -8.22
CA GLY A 63 6.47 6.15 -8.30
C GLY A 63 5.36 7.07 -8.83
N PRO A 64 5.51 8.40 -8.75
CA PRO A 64 4.45 9.35 -9.15
C PRO A 64 3.92 9.15 -10.58
N THR A 65 4.79 8.73 -11.50
CA THR A 65 4.48 8.48 -12.92
C THR A 65 5.12 7.19 -13.42
N ASN A 66 5.16 6.18 -12.55
CA ASN A 66 5.74 4.88 -12.85
C ASN A 66 4.66 3.79 -12.80
N PRO A 67 4.80 2.72 -13.59
CA PRO A 67 4.04 1.49 -13.38
C PRO A 67 4.38 0.88 -12.01
N VAL A 68 3.58 -0.10 -11.57
CA VAL A 68 3.87 -0.82 -10.33
C VAL A 68 5.12 -1.68 -10.51
N TRP A 69 5.95 -1.69 -9.47
CA TRP A 69 7.07 -2.60 -9.30
C TRP A 69 6.75 -3.56 -8.17
N VAL A 70 7.03 -4.83 -8.37
CA VAL A 70 6.80 -5.91 -7.40
C VAL A 70 8.12 -6.61 -7.13
N SER A 71 8.44 -6.83 -5.85
CA SER A 71 9.57 -7.67 -5.42
C SER A 71 9.12 -9.12 -5.41
N ASP A 72 9.75 -9.96 -6.24
CA ASP A 72 9.44 -11.39 -6.35
C ASP A 72 10.50 -12.18 -5.59
N ASN A 73 10.23 -12.41 -4.31
CA ASN A 73 11.19 -12.90 -3.33
C ASN A 73 11.84 -14.22 -3.76
N SER A 74 11.03 -15.24 -4.03
CA SER A 74 11.51 -16.57 -4.37
C SER A 74 12.17 -16.66 -5.75
N ALA A 75 11.80 -15.76 -6.69
CA ALA A 75 12.44 -15.67 -8.00
C ALA A 75 13.73 -14.85 -7.98
N GLY A 76 13.99 -14.05 -6.94
CA GLY A 76 15.15 -13.17 -6.84
C GLY A 76 15.14 -12.02 -7.86
N VAL A 77 13.96 -11.57 -8.29
CA VAL A 77 13.79 -10.53 -9.30
C VAL A 77 12.77 -9.47 -8.84
N ALA A 78 12.62 -8.42 -9.64
CA ALA A 78 11.47 -7.55 -9.59
C ALA A 78 10.78 -7.55 -10.95
N THR A 79 9.44 -7.65 -10.96
CA THR A 79 8.59 -7.55 -12.14
C THR A 79 7.86 -6.22 -12.18
N VAL A 80 7.38 -5.83 -13.36
CA VAL A 80 6.80 -4.51 -13.58
C VAL A 80 5.53 -4.61 -14.42
N TYR A 81 4.41 -4.13 -13.87
CA TYR A 81 3.10 -4.22 -14.52
C TYR A 81 2.39 -2.87 -14.59
N ASP A 82 1.43 -2.75 -15.49
CA ASP A 82 0.40 -1.71 -15.41
C ASP A 82 -0.75 -2.11 -14.47
N GLY A 83 -1.73 -1.23 -14.31
CA GLY A 83 -2.88 -1.49 -13.43
C GLY A 83 -3.87 -2.52 -13.95
N ALA A 84 -3.70 -3.03 -15.16
CA ALA A 84 -4.45 -4.14 -15.72
C ALA A 84 -3.66 -5.46 -15.71
N GLY A 85 -2.45 -5.48 -15.13
CA GLY A 85 -1.60 -6.68 -15.06
C GLY A 85 -0.77 -6.93 -16.31
N ASN A 86 -0.78 -6.04 -17.30
CA ASN A 86 0.08 -6.21 -18.47
C ASN A 86 1.54 -5.93 -18.11
N PRO A 87 2.51 -6.79 -18.50
CA PRO A 87 3.91 -6.54 -18.23
C PRO A 87 4.42 -5.31 -19.01
N ILE A 88 5.28 -4.54 -18.40
CA ILE A 88 5.93 -3.42 -19.08
C ILE A 88 7.03 -3.97 -19.97
N LEU A 89 6.93 -3.66 -21.26
CA LEU A 89 7.89 -4.14 -22.27
C LEU A 89 9.03 -3.15 -22.47
N THR A 90 10.24 -3.66 -22.61
CA THR A 90 11.46 -2.90 -22.89
C THR A 90 12.33 -3.60 -23.94
N GLY A 91 13.31 -2.88 -24.48
CA GLY A 91 14.24 -3.47 -25.43
C GLY A 91 13.75 -3.58 -26.87
N SER A 92 14.60 -4.18 -27.73
CA SER A 92 14.29 -4.47 -29.14
C SER A 92 14.93 -5.81 -29.51
N PRO A 93 14.13 -6.89 -29.74
CA PRO A 93 12.66 -6.91 -29.70
C PRO A 93 12.11 -6.62 -28.29
N PRO A 94 10.87 -6.12 -28.18
CA PRO A 94 10.26 -5.85 -26.88
C PRO A 94 10.06 -7.13 -26.06
N ALA A 95 10.48 -7.08 -24.77
CA ALA A 95 10.31 -8.15 -23.79
C ALA A 95 9.89 -7.58 -22.44
N PRO A 96 9.21 -8.35 -21.56
CA PRO A 96 8.90 -7.93 -20.19
C PRO A 96 10.13 -7.42 -19.45
N LEU A 97 10.00 -6.28 -18.78
CA LEU A 97 11.05 -5.78 -17.89
C LEU A 97 11.06 -6.62 -16.61
N VAL A 98 12.07 -7.46 -16.49
CA VAL A 98 12.37 -8.24 -15.29
C VAL A 98 13.76 -7.83 -14.82
N VAL A 99 13.88 -7.43 -13.56
CA VAL A 99 15.14 -6.94 -12.99
C VAL A 99 15.67 -7.93 -11.96
N THR A 100 16.82 -8.52 -12.22
CA THR A 100 17.51 -9.39 -11.27
C THR A 100 18.00 -8.58 -10.07
N ILE A 101 17.68 -9.05 -8.86
CA ILE A 101 18.13 -8.46 -7.61
C ILE A 101 19.30 -9.28 -7.09
N PRO A 102 20.52 -8.71 -7.04
CA PRO A 102 21.70 -9.44 -6.58
C PRO A 102 21.58 -9.87 -5.14
N GLY A 103 21.94 -11.12 -4.85
CA GLY A 103 21.76 -11.74 -3.55
C GLY A 103 20.43 -12.46 -3.40
N GLY A 104 19.46 -12.23 -4.31
CA GLY A 104 18.14 -12.85 -4.27
C GLY A 104 17.26 -12.37 -3.12
N SER A 105 16.10 -13.00 -2.96
CA SER A 105 15.13 -12.78 -1.87
C SER A 105 14.82 -11.30 -1.59
N PRO A 106 14.41 -10.49 -2.60
CA PRO A 106 13.97 -9.12 -2.37
C PRO A 106 12.65 -9.11 -1.60
N THR A 107 12.53 -8.17 -0.66
CA THR A 107 11.38 -8.01 0.23
C THR A 107 10.70 -6.67 -0.01
N GLY A 108 10.90 -5.68 0.87
CA GLY A 108 10.40 -4.31 0.68
C GLY A 108 11.07 -3.62 -0.52
N ILE A 109 10.32 -2.73 -1.15
CA ILE A 109 10.78 -1.89 -2.26
C ILE A 109 10.38 -0.44 -2.01
N ALA A 110 11.28 0.52 -2.32
CA ALA A 110 11.02 1.94 -2.19
C ALA A 110 11.37 2.69 -3.48
N PHE A 111 10.53 3.68 -3.82
CA PHE A 111 10.80 4.63 -4.90
C PHE A 111 11.58 5.83 -4.35
N ASN A 112 12.67 6.18 -5.01
CA ASN A 112 13.47 7.34 -4.66
C ASN A 112 12.96 8.61 -5.38
N LEU A 113 12.48 9.57 -4.60
CA LEU A 113 12.05 10.87 -5.10
C LEU A 113 13.22 11.85 -5.35
N SER A 114 14.41 11.56 -4.81
CA SER A 114 15.57 12.45 -4.96
C SER A 114 16.25 12.26 -6.30
N ALA A 115 16.62 13.36 -6.93
CA ALA A 115 17.46 13.34 -8.13
C ALA A 115 18.97 13.32 -7.82
N SER A 116 19.37 13.53 -6.57
CA SER A 116 20.76 13.67 -6.13
C SER A 116 21.23 12.63 -5.11
N ASP A 117 20.30 12.03 -4.36
CA ASP A 117 20.64 11.05 -3.33
C ASP A 117 20.62 9.62 -3.85
N PHE A 118 21.25 8.73 -3.11
CA PHE A 118 21.31 7.30 -3.43
C PHE A 118 21.91 7.03 -4.83
N GLN A 119 23.07 7.64 -5.08
CA GLN A 119 23.76 7.54 -6.36
C GLN A 119 24.33 6.12 -6.59
N ILE A 120 24.08 5.60 -7.79
CA ILE A 120 24.64 4.33 -8.28
C ILE A 120 25.31 4.51 -9.63
N THR A 121 26.25 3.63 -9.96
CA THR A 121 26.94 3.64 -11.26
C THR A 121 26.53 2.42 -12.05
N CYS A 122 25.89 2.62 -13.18
CA CYS A 122 25.53 1.59 -14.14
C CYS A 122 25.99 1.99 -15.54
N GLY A 123 26.60 1.05 -16.28
CA GLY A 123 27.09 1.31 -17.65
C GLY A 123 28.05 2.50 -17.73
N GLY A 124 28.85 2.75 -16.69
CA GLY A 124 29.80 3.88 -16.65
C GLY A 124 29.14 5.24 -16.33
N THR A 125 27.85 5.30 -16.06
CA THR A 125 27.13 6.54 -15.71
C THR A 125 26.65 6.49 -14.26
N THR A 126 27.00 7.51 -13.48
CA THR A 126 26.53 7.69 -12.10
C THR A 126 25.27 8.56 -12.07
N SER A 127 24.23 8.09 -11.41
CA SER A 127 22.96 8.79 -11.27
C SER A 127 22.18 8.27 -10.04
N ALA A 128 21.22 9.06 -9.54
CA ALA A 128 20.36 8.62 -8.46
C ALA A 128 19.58 7.35 -8.86
N ALA A 129 19.56 6.35 -7.99
CA ALA A 129 18.72 5.16 -8.17
C ALA A 129 17.25 5.56 -8.25
N THR A 130 16.46 4.81 -9.00
CA THR A 130 15.00 5.01 -9.07
C THR A 130 14.29 4.14 -8.04
N PHE A 131 14.73 2.89 -7.88
CA PHE A 131 14.16 1.93 -6.94
C PHE A 131 15.25 1.32 -6.07
N LEU A 132 14.89 1.09 -4.82
CA LEU A 132 15.74 0.45 -3.81
C LEU A 132 15.00 -0.76 -3.26
N PHE A 133 15.72 -1.86 -3.08
CA PHE A 133 15.17 -3.15 -2.65
C PHE A 133 15.88 -3.58 -1.37
N ALA A 134 15.12 -3.89 -0.35
CA ALA A 134 15.62 -4.64 0.79
C ALA A 134 15.74 -6.11 0.43
N THR A 135 16.68 -6.83 1.03
CA THR A 135 16.84 -8.27 0.83
C THR A 135 16.99 -9.01 2.15
N GLU A 136 16.57 -10.26 2.21
CA GLU A 136 16.74 -11.11 3.39
C GLU A 136 18.22 -11.43 3.70
N ASN A 137 19.10 -11.16 2.74
CA ASN A 137 20.55 -11.28 2.97
C ASN A 137 21.16 -10.05 3.69
N GLY A 138 20.31 -9.16 4.25
CA GLY A 138 20.73 -8.02 5.04
C GLY A 138 21.51 -6.96 4.26
N ASN A 139 21.16 -6.74 3.01
CA ASN A 139 21.71 -5.68 2.18
C ASN A 139 20.63 -4.98 1.36
N ILE A 140 20.99 -3.87 0.73
CA ILE A 140 20.15 -3.11 -0.19
C ILE A 140 20.68 -3.30 -1.61
N ALA A 141 19.79 -3.54 -2.56
CA ALA A 141 20.04 -3.41 -3.97
C ALA A 141 19.37 -2.15 -4.53
N ALA A 142 19.95 -1.55 -5.56
CA ALA A 142 19.44 -0.32 -6.14
C ALA A 142 19.44 -0.41 -7.68
N TRP A 143 18.45 0.22 -8.30
CA TRP A 143 18.26 0.15 -9.74
C TRP A 143 17.91 1.49 -10.37
N LYS A 144 18.36 1.67 -11.61
CA LYS A 144 18.03 2.76 -12.53
C LYS A 144 17.90 2.20 -13.94
N GLY A 145 17.16 2.85 -14.82
CA GLY A 145 16.94 2.39 -16.20
C GLY A 145 18.21 2.07 -17.00
N ASN A 146 19.32 2.78 -16.76
CA ASN A 146 20.63 2.50 -17.40
C ASN A 146 21.35 1.26 -16.84
N CYS A 147 20.84 0.64 -15.79
CA CYS A 147 21.33 -0.65 -15.29
C CYS A 147 20.77 -1.85 -16.09
N GLY A 148 19.84 -1.60 -17.03
CA GLY A 148 19.20 -2.67 -17.80
C GLY A 148 18.39 -3.60 -16.91
N SER A 149 18.59 -4.90 -17.05
CA SER A 149 17.87 -5.94 -16.29
C SER A 149 18.56 -6.37 -14.98
N ASN A 150 19.51 -5.60 -14.46
CA ASN A 150 20.24 -5.97 -13.24
C ASN A 150 20.31 -4.79 -12.28
N ALA A 151 19.81 -4.96 -11.05
CA ALA A 151 20.11 -4.03 -9.98
C ALA A 151 21.56 -4.18 -9.49
N VAL A 152 22.05 -3.24 -8.71
CA VAL A 152 23.40 -3.30 -8.12
C VAL A 152 23.28 -3.40 -6.60
N THR A 153 24.08 -4.27 -5.99
CA THR A 153 24.20 -4.35 -4.53
C THR A 153 24.91 -3.12 -4.00
N ILE A 154 24.49 -2.63 -2.85
CA ILE A 154 25.13 -1.53 -2.13
C ILE A 154 25.90 -2.10 -0.92
N PRO A 155 27.21 -2.35 -1.04
CA PRO A 155 27.98 -3.08 -0.01
C PRO A 155 28.01 -2.39 1.35
N SER A 156 27.91 -1.05 1.40
CA SER A 156 27.91 -0.28 2.67
C SER A 156 26.66 -0.51 3.51
N THR A 157 25.60 -1.09 2.94
CA THR A 157 24.37 -1.40 3.66
C THR A 157 24.32 -2.81 4.23
N ALA A 158 25.34 -3.64 3.95
CA ALA A 158 25.39 -5.00 4.45
C ALA A 158 25.61 -5.05 5.97
N ILE A 159 24.72 -5.71 6.68
CA ILE A 159 24.78 -5.93 8.12
C ILE A 159 24.95 -7.42 8.41
N ALA A 160 25.85 -7.75 9.30
CA ALA A 160 26.06 -9.14 9.71
C ALA A 160 24.79 -9.74 10.31
N ASN A 161 24.38 -10.90 9.78
CA ASN A 161 23.12 -11.58 10.12
C ASN A 161 21.85 -10.71 9.93
N GLY A 162 21.94 -9.61 9.18
CA GLY A 162 20.77 -8.78 8.88
C GLY A 162 19.75 -9.55 8.04
N VAL A 163 18.47 -9.40 8.35
CA VAL A 163 17.35 -9.88 7.54
C VAL A 163 16.40 -8.71 7.34
N TYR A 164 16.53 -8.04 6.19
CA TYR A 164 15.72 -6.86 5.90
C TYR A 164 14.38 -7.27 5.31
N LYS A 165 13.30 -7.07 6.05
CA LYS A 165 11.93 -7.43 5.64
C LYS A 165 11.16 -6.26 5.02
N GLY A 166 11.55 -5.02 5.28
CA GLY A 166 10.90 -3.81 4.76
C GLY A 166 11.87 -2.65 4.60
N ILE A 167 11.48 -1.64 3.82
CA ILE A 167 12.32 -0.49 3.49
C ILE A 167 11.49 0.77 3.29
N ALA A 168 11.98 1.92 3.75
CA ALA A 168 11.39 3.23 3.51
C ALA A 168 12.44 4.29 3.23
N ILE A 169 12.04 5.34 2.53
CA ILE A 169 12.82 6.57 2.34
C ILE A 169 12.03 7.73 2.94
N ALA A 170 12.69 8.56 3.74
CA ALA A 170 12.10 9.79 4.24
C ALA A 170 13.13 10.93 4.27
N GLY A 171 12.65 12.17 4.19
CA GLY A 171 13.48 13.36 4.27
C GLY A 171 14.16 13.47 5.63
N ASP A 172 15.38 14.00 5.66
CA ASP A 172 16.18 14.18 6.88
C ASP A 172 15.94 15.54 7.57
N GLY A 173 14.96 16.29 7.08
CA GLY A 173 14.66 17.66 7.50
C GLY A 173 15.51 18.72 6.78
N THR A 174 16.36 18.31 5.84
CA THR A 174 17.13 19.18 4.94
C THR A 174 16.71 18.95 3.48
N THR A 175 17.65 19.00 2.54
CA THR A 175 17.42 18.66 1.11
C THR A 175 17.72 17.20 0.81
N HIS A 176 18.14 16.42 1.80
CA HIS A 176 18.55 15.03 1.64
C HIS A 176 17.54 14.06 2.25
N PHE A 177 17.67 12.80 1.85
CA PHE A 177 16.86 11.70 2.33
C PHE A 177 17.72 10.69 3.09
N ARG A 178 17.07 9.97 4.01
CA ARG A 178 17.61 8.78 4.67
C ARG A 178 16.85 7.55 4.21
N LEU A 179 17.54 6.43 4.24
CA LEU A 179 16.99 5.11 3.97
C LEU A 179 16.87 4.36 5.30
N PHE A 180 15.75 3.68 5.48
CA PHE A 180 15.42 2.92 6.68
C PHE A 180 15.09 1.50 6.29
N ALA A 181 15.71 0.50 6.93
CA ALA A 181 15.45 -0.91 6.69
C ALA A 181 15.01 -1.60 7.99
N ALA A 182 13.88 -2.30 7.94
CA ALA A 182 13.39 -3.12 9.05
C ALA A 182 14.21 -4.41 9.10
N ASP A 183 15.12 -4.51 10.06
CA ASP A 183 16.00 -5.64 10.29
C ASP A 183 15.38 -6.55 11.36
N LEU A 184 14.63 -7.55 10.90
CA LEU A 184 13.91 -8.47 11.77
C LEU A 184 14.84 -9.22 12.70
N PHE A 185 15.93 -9.82 12.15
CA PHE A 185 16.86 -10.65 12.90
C PHE A 185 17.55 -9.89 14.03
N ASN A 186 18.01 -8.66 13.77
CA ASN A 186 18.67 -7.82 14.77
C ASN A 186 17.68 -7.00 15.62
N GLY A 187 16.38 -7.07 15.34
CA GLY A 187 15.32 -6.41 16.11
C GLY A 187 15.37 -4.89 16.08
N LYS A 188 15.80 -4.28 14.98
CA LYS A 188 15.95 -2.81 14.88
C LYS A 188 15.74 -2.25 13.47
N ILE A 189 15.52 -0.94 13.38
CA ILE A 189 15.58 -0.22 12.12
C ILE A 189 17.04 0.19 11.86
N GLN A 190 17.61 -0.29 10.75
CA GLN A 190 18.88 0.19 10.23
C GLN A 190 18.65 1.49 9.47
N VAL A 191 19.57 2.46 9.65
CA VAL A 191 19.45 3.78 9.03
C VAL A 191 20.70 4.05 8.19
N PHE A 192 20.48 4.57 6.97
CA PHE A 192 21.55 4.95 6.05
C PHE A 192 21.32 6.38 5.56
N ASP A 193 22.41 7.12 5.38
CA ASP A 193 22.40 8.47 4.82
C ASP A 193 22.16 8.47 3.30
N SER A 194 22.12 9.65 2.71
CA SER A 194 21.90 9.85 1.27
C SER A 194 22.97 9.23 0.35
N ASN A 195 24.12 8.81 0.91
CA ASN A 195 25.21 8.13 0.23
C ASN A 195 25.28 6.64 0.58
N PHE A 196 24.24 6.09 1.17
CA PHE A 196 24.18 4.71 1.68
C PHE A 196 25.16 4.44 2.83
N GLY A 197 25.70 5.46 3.48
CA GLY A 197 26.52 5.30 4.67
C GLY A 197 25.68 4.95 5.89
N PRO A 198 26.05 3.93 6.72
CA PRO A 198 25.35 3.66 7.96
C PRO A 198 25.36 4.90 8.86
N THR A 199 24.22 5.24 9.43
CA THR A 199 24.06 6.39 10.30
C THR A 199 23.08 6.11 11.43
N THR A 200 22.83 7.09 12.30
CA THR A 200 21.84 7.01 13.38
C THR A 200 20.95 8.22 13.38
N VAL A 201 19.78 8.08 13.98
CA VAL A 201 18.85 9.18 14.21
C VAL A 201 18.62 9.38 15.71
N PRO A 202 18.34 10.62 16.18
CA PRO A 202 18.28 10.92 17.61
C PRO A 202 17.27 10.09 18.41
N GLY A 203 16.09 9.78 17.83
CA GLY A 203 15.04 9.00 18.48
C GLY A 203 15.30 7.50 18.49
N GLY A 204 16.18 7.01 17.60
CA GLY A 204 16.62 5.61 17.56
C GLY A 204 15.52 4.58 17.30
N PHE A 205 14.33 4.99 16.88
CA PHE A 205 13.13 4.12 16.75
C PHE A 205 12.79 3.38 18.04
N ALA A 206 13.06 4.05 19.17
CA ALA A 206 12.80 3.49 20.49
C ALA A 206 11.31 3.63 20.85
N ASP A 207 10.67 2.52 21.16
CA ASP A 207 9.40 2.48 21.87
C ASP A 207 9.60 1.83 23.25
N PRO A 208 9.52 2.61 24.35
CA PRO A 208 9.77 2.10 25.69
C PRO A 208 8.72 1.07 26.16
N ASN A 209 7.61 0.96 25.43
CA ASN A 209 6.52 0.03 25.75
C ASN A 209 6.46 -1.15 24.75
N LEU A 210 7.46 -1.33 23.88
CA LEU A 210 7.51 -2.49 22.99
C LEU A 210 7.74 -3.76 23.82
N PRO A 211 6.82 -4.74 23.81
CA PRO A 211 7.01 -5.96 24.57
C PRO A 211 8.21 -6.76 24.04
N PRO A 212 8.89 -7.53 24.90
CA PRO A 212 9.93 -8.45 24.46
C PRO A 212 9.42 -9.45 23.39
N GLY A 213 10.28 -9.79 22.44
CA GLY A 213 9.97 -10.73 21.38
C GLY A 213 9.32 -10.09 20.15
N TYR A 214 9.12 -8.78 20.11
CA TYR A 214 8.69 -8.10 18.90
C TYR A 214 9.89 -7.46 18.18
N ALA A 215 9.92 -7.63 16.85
CA ALA A 215 10.94 -7.05 15.99
C ALA A 215 10.28 -6.29 14.80
N PRO A 216 10.93 -5.24 14.26
CA PRO A 216 10.38 -4.54 13.10
C PRO A 216 10.33 -5.47 11.90
N PHE A 217 9.13 -5.58 11.33
CA PHE A 217 8.82 -6.49 10.22
C PHE A 217 8.60 -5.73 8.90
N ASN A 218 8.05 -4.51 8.97
CA ASN A 218 8.02 -3.59 7.83
C ASN A 218 8.17 -2.14 8.31
N ILE A 219 8.60 -1.28 7.41
CA ILE A 219 8.62 0.17 7.58
C ILE A 219 8.19 0.85 6.29
N LEU A 220 7.25 1.78 6.36
CA LEU A 220 6.74 2.53 5.21
C LEU A 220 6.64 4.01 5.54
N ASN A 221 6.98 4.86 4.56
CA ASN A 221 6.69 6.28 4.65
C ASN A 221 5.26 6.53 4.13
N LEU A 222 4.34 6.83 5.02
CA LEU A 222 2.97 7.21 4.69
C LEU A 222 2.75 8.68 5.10
N GLN A 223 2.56 9.54 4.12
CA GLN A 223 2.31 10.98 4.31
C GLN A 223 3.37 11.71 5.15
N GLY A 224 4.64 11.27 5.05
CA GLY A 224 5.77 11.91 5.73
C GLY A 224 6.14 11.32 7.09
N ASN A 225 5.31 10.45 7.67
CA ASN A 225 5.61 9.68 8.88
C ASN A 225 6.02 8.25 8.54
N LEU A 226 6.85 7.67 9.41
CA LEU A 226 7.34 6.30 9.28
C LEU A 226 6.47 5.37 10.11
N TYR A 227 5.67 4.55 9.43
CA TYR A 227 4.86 3.52 10.04
C TYR A 227 5.67 2.23 10.11
N VAL A 228 5.83 1.69 11.31
CA VAL A 228 6.57 0.46 11.57
C VAL A 228 5.60 -0.61 12.04
N ALA A 229 5.51 -1.69 11.28
CA ALA A 229 4.82 -2.90 11.70
C ALA A 229 5.83 -3.83 12.39
N TYR A 230 5.44 -4.37 13.53
CA TYR A 230 6.22 -5.34 14.29
C TYR A 230 5.51 -6.69 14.29
N ALA A 231 6.26 -7.75 14.08
CA ALA A 231 5.82 -9.12 14.29
C ALA A 231 6.50 -9.75 15.51
N PHE A 232 5.90 -10.80 16.06
CA PHE A 232 6.57 -11.61 17.05
C PHE A 232 7.70 -12.38 16.39
N HIS A 233 8.86 -12.42 17.03
CA HIS A 233 10.09 -13.00 16.48
C HIS A 233 10.83 -13.78 17.57
N VAL A 234 11.17 -15.01 17.28
CA VAL A 234 12.00 -15.83 18.16
C VAL A 234 13.48 -15.52 17.89
N ALA A 235 14.20 -15.10 18.91
CA ALA A 235 15.59 -14.69 18.73
C ALA A 235 16.44 -15.82 18.08
N GLY A 236 17.09 -15.47 16.97
CA GLY A 236 17.89 -16.41 16.17
C GLY A 236 17.17 -16.97 14.95
N ASP A 237 15.86 -16.81 14.82
CA ASP A 237 15.13 -17.19 13.63
C ASP A 237 15.26 -16.11 12.54
N HIS A 238 15.14 -16.51 11.28
CA HIS A 238 15.17 -15.57 10.14
C HIS A 238 13.77 -15.07 9.80
N ASP A 239 12.72 -15.72 10.32
CA ASP A 239 11.33 -15.43 10.01
C ASP A 239 10.55 -15.05 11.28
N GLU A 240 9.43 -14.41 11.08
CA GLU A 240 8.47 -14.04 12.11
C GLU A 240 7.66 -15.24 12.57
N THR A 241 7.02 -15.09 13.72
CA THR A 241 6.01 -16.04 14.20
C THR A 241 4.63 -15.44 14.03
N ALA A 242 3.82 -16.03 13.16
CA ALA A 242 2.43 -15.67 12.98
C ALA A 242 1.54 -16.25 14.09
N GLY A 243 0.50 -15.52 14.48
CA GLY A 243 -0.51 -15.93 15.44
C GLY A 243 -1.50 -14.81 15.76
N PRO A 244 -2.73 -15.15 16.17
CA PRO A 244 -3.74 -14.15 16.54
C PRO A 244 -3.26 -13.23 17.66
N GLY A 245 -3.31 -11.92 17.43
CA GLY A 245 -2.84 -10.91 18.36
C GLY A 245 -1.31 -10.68 18.36
N LEU A 246 -0.56 -11.39 17.50
CA LEU A 246 0.88 -11.18 17.37
C LEU A 246 1.17 -10.11 16.33
N GLY A 247 1.06 -8.85 16.75
CA GLY A 247 1.37 -7.70 15.90
C GLY A 247 1.24 -6.38 16.64
N ILE A 248 2.04 -5.40 16.22
CA ILE A 248 2.04 -4.02 16.72
C ILE A 248 2.28 -3.09 15.53
N VAL A 249 1.69 -1.89 15.57
CA VAL A 249 1.95 -0.82 14.60
C VAL A 249 2.23 0.47 15.35
N ASP A 250 3.41 1.04 15.14
CA ASP A 250 3.84 2.33 15.69
C ASP A 250 4.10 3.33 14.56
N VAL A 251 4.02 4.61 14.89
CA VAL A 251 4.34 5.73 13.99
C VAL A 251 5.49 6.53 14.57
N PHE A 252 6.49 6.80 13.76
CA PHE A 252 7.67 7.59 14.09
C PHE A 252 7.83 8.76 13.12
N ASP A 253 8.51 9.80 13.56
CA ASP A 253 9.04 10.82 12.66
C ASP A 253 10.32 10.32 11.94
N ALA A 254 10.81 11.10 10.97
CA ALA A 254 12.04 10.76 10.23
C ALA A 254 13.33 10.85 11.09
N ASN A 255 13.24 11.36 12.31
CA ASN A 255 14.33 11.34 13.31
C ASN A 255 14.20 10.17 14.29
N GLY A 256 13.25 9.26 14.06
CA GLY A 256 13.05 8.05 14.84
C GLY A 256 12.43 8.28 16.21
N PHE A 257 11.84 9.46 16.48
CA PHE A 257 11.05 9.67 17.68
C PHE A 257 9.66 9.08 17.52
N LEU A 258 9.22 8.31 18.52
CA LEU A 258 7.88 7.74 18.55
C LEU A 258 6.84 8.88 18.62
N ILE A 259 5.92 8.90 17.67
CA ILE A 259 4.78 9.81 17.67
C ILE A 259 3.63 9.16 18.44
N GLU A 260 3.26 7.94 18.05
CA GLU A 260 2.16 7.21 18.70
C GLU A 260 2.20 5.72 18.35
N ARG A 261 1.47 4.93 19.14
CA ARG A 261 1.14 3.54 18.83
C ARG A 261 -0.27 3.47 18.29
N VAL A 262 -0.42 2.98 17.06
CA VAL A 262 -1.73 2.85 16.39
C VAL A 262 -2.46 1.60 16.85
N ALA A 263 -1.76 0.48 16.97
CA ALA A 263 -2.40 -0.80 17.27
C ALA A 263 -1.47 -1.76 18.02
N THR A 264 -2.05 -2.56 18.91
CA THR A 264 -1.38 -3.65 19.62
C THR A 264 -2.31 -4.85 19.71
N GLY A 265 -1.86 -6.02 19.28
CA GLY A 265 -2.60 -7.26 19.43
C GLY A 265 -3.93 -7.28 18.68
N GLY A 266 -4.98 -7.78 19.35
CA GLY A 266 -6.33 -7.78 18.80
C GLY A 266 -6.46 -8.60 17.50
N LYS A 267 -6.71 -7.92 16.38
CA LYS A 267 -6.85 -8.53 15.06
C LYS A 267 -5.55 -8.57 14.25
N LEU A 268 -4.45 -8.06 14.80
CA LEU A 268 -3.15 -8.13 14.14
C LEU A 268 -2.57 -9.55 14.22
N ASN A 269 -1.91 -9.96 13.14
CA ASN A 269 -1.30 -11.29 12.99
C ASN A 269 -0.15 -11.17 11.97
N ALA A 270 1.09 -10.97 12.46
CA ALA A 270 2.25 -10.66 11.63
C ALA A 270 1.93 -9.59 10.58
N PRO A 271 1.60 -8.32 10.98
CA PRO A 271 1.22 -7.26 10.06
C PRO A 271 2.43 -6.85 9.21
N TRP A 272 2.21 -6.67 7.87
CA TRP A 272 3.27 -6.22 6.97
C TRP A 272 2.83 -5.07 6.05
N GLY A 273 1.87 -5.30 5.16
CA GLY A 273 1.39 -4.27 4.23
C GLY A 273 0.59 -3.19 4.94
N MET A 274 0.88 -1.92 4.65
CA MET A 274 0.14 -0.80 5.21
C MET A 274 -0.13 0.25 4.15
N ALA A 275 -1.34 0.85 4.18
CA ALA A 275 -1.69 1.95 3.27
C ALA A 275 -2.74 2.86 3.92
N ILE A 276 -2.69 4.17 3.67
CA ILE A 276 -3.76 5.08 4.07
C ILE A 276 -4.77 5.15 2.92
N ALA A 277 -6.01 4.75 3.20
CA ALA A 277 -7.07 4.76 2.22
C ALA A 277 -7.44 6.18 1.81
N PRO A 278 -7.56 6.48 0.50
CA PRO A 278 -8.03 7.77 0.04
C PRO A 278 -9.52 7.96 0.31
N ALA A 279 -10.01 9.19 0.17
CA ALA A 279 -11.44 9.46 0.08
C ALA A 279 -12.04 8.64 -1.09
N GLY A 280 -13.23 8.06 -0.89
CA GLY A 280 -13.91 7.24 -1.89
C GLY A 280 -13.50 5.76 -1.89
N PHE A 281 -12.76 5.29 -0.89
CA PHE A 281 -12.49 3.86 -0.69
C PHE A 281 -13.58 3.20 0.18
N GLY A 282 -14.82 3.57 0.00
CA GLY A 282 -15.98 3.01 0.71
C GLY A 282 -15.93 3.26 2.21
N LYS A 283 -16.38 2.27 2.99
CA LYS A 283 -16.51 2.36 4.46
C LYS A 283 -15.23 2.78 5.19
N PHE A 284 -14.07 2.39 4.68
CA PHE A 284 -12.79 2.61 5.34
C PHE A 284 -11.96 3.73 4.68
N SER A 285 -12.63 4.67 3.99
CA SER A 285 -12.00 5.89 3.49
C SER A 285 -11.27 6.64 4.61
N GLU A 286 -10.10 7.19 4.30
CA GLU A 286 -9.25 7.99 5.19
C GLU A 286 -8.75 7.24 6.46
N MET A 287 -8.78 5.90 6.45
CA MET A 287 -8.28 5.05 7.52
C MET A 287 -6.94 4.41 7.16
N LEU A 288 -6.18 4.04 8.17
CA LEU A 288 -5.02 3.18 7.99
C LEU A 288 -5.48 1.74 7.77
N LEU A 289 -5.11 1.17 6.64
CA LEU A 289 -5.28 -0.25 6.33
C LEU A 289 -4.00 -0.99 6.70
N VAL A 290 -4.14 -2.09 7.43
CA VAL A 290 -3.04 -2.96 7.87
C VAL A 290 -3.35 -4.39 7.45
N GLY A 291 -2.55 -4.92 6.51
CA GLY A 291 -2.61 -6.30 6.04
C GLY A 291 -1.81 -7.22 6.93
N ASN A 292 -2.40 -8.32 7.30
CA ASN A 292 -1.77 -9.40 8.04
C ASN A 292 -1.19 -10.44 7.08
N PHE A 293 0.09 -10.69 7.17
CA PHE A 293 0.69 -11.87 6.50
C PHE A 293 0.13 -13.16 7.09
N GLY A 294 0.03 -13.23 8.42
CA GLY A 294 -0.28 -14.49 9.12
C GLY A 294 -1.69 -15.07 8.91
N ASP A 295 -2.68 -14.29 8.44
CA ASP A 295 -4.03 -14.78 8.15
C ASP A 295 -4.69 -14.18 6.90
N GLY A 296 -3.98 -13.33 6.17
CA GLY A 296 -4.42 -12.72 4.91
C GLY A 296 -5.52 -11.67 5.06
N THR A 297 -5.88 -11.25 6.28
CA THR A 297 -6.93 -10.26 6.51
C THR A 297 -6.38 -8.83 6.44
N ILE A 298 -7.25 -7.86 6.11
CA ILE A 298 -6.90 -6.44 6.10
C ILE A 298 -7.75 -5.72 7.16
N ASN A 299 -7.07 -5.11 8.11
CA ASN A 299 -7.66 -4.39 9.23
C ASN A 299 -7.65 -2.89 8.96
N ALA A 300 -8.72 -2.18 9.33
CA ALA A 300 -8.81 -0.74 9.24
C ALA A 300 -8.77 -0.11 10.63
N PHE A 301 -7.97 0.95 10.78
CA PHE A 301 -7.84 1.73 12.01
C PHE A 301 -8.14 3.21 11.74
N ASP A 302 -8.99 3.79 12.58
CA ASP A 302 -9.23 5.23 12.57
C ASP A 302 -8.00 5.96 13.14
N MET A 303 -7.35 6.75 12.31
CA MET A 303 -6.11 7.46 12.67
C MET A 303 -6.32 8.65 13.63
N LYS A 304 -7.57 9.06 13.89
CA LYS A 304 -7.85 10.17 14.82
C LYS A 304 -7.78 9.75 16.28
N ASN A 305 -8.09 8.48 16.55
CA ASN A 305 -8.21 7.94 17.92
C ASN A 305 -7.52 6.57 18.06
N ASN A 306 -6.85 6.08 17.02
CA ASN A 306 -6.13 4.81 16.99
C ASN A 306 -7.02 3.62 17.36
N THR A 307 -8.28 3.61 16.90
CA THR A 307 -9.20 2.53 17.19
C THR A 307 -9.42 1.62 15.99
N PHE A 308 -9.58 0.33 16.28
CA PHE A 308 -9.98 -0.65 15.28
C PHE A 308 -11.39 -0.34 14.76
N ALA A 309 -11.50 -0.04 13.47
CA ALA A 309 -12.76 0.30 12.80
C ALA A 309 -13.45 -0.91 12.15
N GLY A 310 -12.70 -1.97 11.86
CA GLY A 310 -13.20 -3.19 11.24
C GLY A 310 -12.20 -3.88 10.33
N GLN A 311 -12.67 -4.91 9.63
CA GLN A 311 -11.90 -5.63 8.59
C GLN A 311 -12.59 -5.43 7.25
N LEU A 312 -11.81 -5.40 6.16
CA LEU A 312 -12.37 -5.49 4.82
C LEU A 312 -13.13 -6.81 4.70
N ARG A 313 -14.31 -6.78 4.06
CA ARG A 313 -15.19 -7.94 3.92
C ARG A 313 -15.40 -8.28 2.45
N ALA A 314 -15.49 -9.56 2.15
CA ALA A 314 -15.95 -10.05 0.84
C ALA A 314 -17.48 -9.91 0.72
N GLY A 315 -18.02 -10.07 -0.50
CA GLY A 315 -19.45 -9.94 -0.77
C GLY A 315 -20.35 -10.90 0.00
N ASN A 316 -19.82 -11.98 0.59
CA ASN A 316 -20.52 -12.89 1.49
C ASN A 316 -20.54 -12.40 2.97
N GLY A 317 -20.00 -11.20 3.24
CA GLY A 317 -19.94 -10.60 4.58
C GLY A 317 -18.87 -11.17 5.50
N GLN A 318 -18.09 -12.17 5.07
CA GLN A 318 -16.92 -12.67 5.81
C GLN A 318 -15.72 -11.73 5.65
N ALA A 319 -14.75 -11.80 6.55
CA ALA A 319 -13.50 -11.10 6.38
C ALA A 319 -12.84 -11.53 5.05
N LEU A 320 -12.47 -10.53 4.24
CA LEU A 320 -11.71 -10.75 3.03
C LEU A 320 -10.35 -11.33 3.41
N LYS A 321 -9.93 -12.41 2.74
CA LYS A 321 -8.66 -13.08 2.99
C LYS A 321 -7.90 -13.27 1.69
N ILE A 322 -6.64 -12.89 1.69
CA ILE A 322 -5.67 -13.14 0.63
C ILE A 322 -4.54 -13.96 1.24
N ASP A 323 -4.41 -15.21 0.84
CA ASP A 323 -3.38 -16.10 1.35
C ASP A 323 -1.98 -15.55 1.06
N GLY A 324 -1.10 -15.53 2.08
CA GLY A 324 0.25 -14.98 1.98
C GLY A 324 0.28 -13.49 1.65
N LEU A 325 -0.66 -12.69 2.17
CA LEU A 325 -0.76 -11.25 1.90
C LEU A 325 0.47 -10.49 2.38
N TRP A 326 1.17 -9.84 1.45
CA TRP A 326 2.33 -9.01 1.70
C TRP A 326 2.05 -7.52 1.47
N GLY A 327 2.32 -7.00 0.29
CA GLY A 327 2.28 -5.59 -0.02
C GLY A 327 0.88 -5.03 -0.24
N LEU A 328 0.67 -3.78 0.20
CA LEU A 328 -0.53 -2.98 -0.05
C LEU A 328 -0.12 -1.58 -0.48
N ALA A 329 -0.66 -1.07 -1.58
CA ALA A 329 -0.51 0.34 -1.97
C ALA A 329 -1.65 0.81 -2.86
N PHE A 330 -2.03 2.08 -2.75
CA PHE A 330 -2.99 2.70 -3.67
C PHE A 330 -2.30 3.14 -4.96
N GLY A 331 -3.05 3.09 -6.06
CA GLY A 331 -2.55 3.50 -7.37
C GLY A 331 -2.20 5.00 -7.44
N ASN A 332 -1.56 5.40 -8.54
CA ASN A 332 -1.02 6.74 -8.76
C ASN A 332 -1.67 7.49 -9.95
N ASN A 333 -2.79 6.98 -10.49
CA ASN A 333 -3.47 7.44 -11.70
C ASN A 333 -2.64 7.32 -12.99
N PHE A 334 -1.57 6.54 -12.99
CA PHE A 334 -0.74 6.28 -14.16
C PHE A 334 -0.99 4.87 -14.69
N ARG A 335 -1.09 4.68 -16.02
CA ARG A 335 -1.22 3.37 -16.69
C ARG A 335 -2.26 2.43 -16.03
N ALA A 336 -3.51 2.87 -15.99
CA ALA A 336 -4.63 2.10 -15.42
C ALA A 336 -4.47 1.74 -13.94
N GLN A 337 -3.82 2.59 -13.16
CA GLN A 337 -3.61 2.45 -11.71
C GLN A 337 -4.41 3.51 -10.94
N PRO A 338 -5.76 3.42 -10.84
CA PRO A 338 -6.59 4.45 -10.20
C PRO A 338 -6.16 4.68 -8.74
N ALA A 339 -6.11 5.95 -8.32
CA ALA A 339 -5.67 6.31 -6.97
C ALA A 339 -6.61 5.83 -5.86
N ASN A 340 -7.83 5.44 -6.19
CA ASN A 340 -8.81 4.86 -5.26
C ASN A 340 -8.89 3.33 -5.33
N THR A 341 -7.99 2.67 -6.05
CA THR A 341 -7.85 1.22 -6.11
C THR A 341 -6.69 0.79 -5.24
N LEU A 342 -6.94 -0.13 -4.32
CA LEU A 342 -5.89 -0.75 -3.52
C LEU A 342 -5.31 -1.93 -4.30
N PHE A 343 -4.02 -1.89 -4.56
CA PHE A 343 -3.28 -2.99 -5.16
C PHE A 343 -2.62 -3.82 -4.07
N PHE A 344 -2.48 -5.12 -4.30
CA PHE A 344 -1.83 -6.03 -3.36
C PHE A 344 -0.84 -6.96 -4.06
N ALA A 345 0.16 -7.41 -3.30
CA ALA A 345 1.06 -8.51 -3.64
C ALA A 345 0.94 -9.59 -2.58
N ALA A 346 1.03 -10.86 -2.99
CA ALA A 346 0.91 -11.99 -2.09
C ALA A 346 1.72 -13.20 -2.56
N GLY A 347 2.15 -14.04 -1.59
CA GLY A 347 2.80 -15.32 -1.80
C GLY A 347 1.90 -16.48 -1.31
N PRO A 348 0.82 -16.85 -2.03
CA PRO A 348 -0.08 -17.90 -1.60
C PRO A 348 0.59 -19.30 -1.61
N ASN A 349 -0.06 -20.28 -0.96
CA ASN A 349 0.39 -21.67 -0.86
C ASN A 349 1.77 -21.79 -0.19
N GLU A 350 1.89 -21.28 1.03
CA GLU A 350 3.15 -21.29 1.78
C GLU A 350 4.30 -20.67 0.97
N GLU A 351 4.04 -19.50 0.38
CA GLU A 351 4.99 -18.68 -0.40
C GLU A 351 5.52 -19.32 -1.70
N SER A 352 4.99 -20.48 -2.09
CA SER A 352 5.34 -21.14 -3.37
C SER A 352 4.63 -20.50 -4.58
N GLY A 353 3.53 -19.79 -4.35
CA GLY A 353 2.78 -19.03 -5.34
C GLY A 353 3.19 -17.57 -5.41
N GLY A 354 2.66 -16.86 -6.40
CA GLY A 354 2.75 -15.41 -6.51
C GLY A 354 1.44 -14.85 -7.05
N LEU A 355 1.01 -13.73 -6.48
CA LEU A 355 -0.22 -13.07 -6.85
C LEU A 355 -0.09 -11.55 -6.77
N TYR A 356 -0.50 -10.86 -7.82
CA TYR A 356 -0.69 -9.42 -7.89
C TYR A 356 -2.13 -9.13 -8.28
N GLY A 357 -2.80 -8.22 -7.60
CA GLY A 357 -4.19 -7.93 -7.88
C GLY A 357 -4.67 -6.63 -7.27
N THR A 358 -6.00 -6.42 -7.34
CA THR A 358 -6.67 -5.21 -6.88
C THR A 358 -7.80 -5.51 -5.90
N ILE A 359 -8.10 -4.53 -5.06
CA ILE A 359 -9.23 -4.52 -4.14
C ILE A 359 -9.94 -3.18 -4.33
N VAL A 360 -11.25 -3.23 -4.61
CA VAL A 360 -12.10 -2.05 -4.75
C VAL A 360 -13.35 -2.19 -3.90
N PRO A 361 -13.95 -1.09 -3.43
CA PRO A 361 -15.26 -1.14 -2.79
C PRO A 361 -16.30 -1.78 -3.72
N ALA A 362 -17.15 -2.66 -3.18
CA ALA A 362 -18.30 -3.16 -3.92
C ALA A 362 -19.28 -2.01 -4.20
N PRO A 363 -19.94 -1.98 -5.38
CA PRO A 363 -20.98 -1.01 -5.67
C PRO A 363 -22.06 -1.02 -4.59
N GLY A 364 -22.47 0.16 -4.13
CA GLY A 364 -23.58 0.30 -3.19
C GLY A 364 -24.92 -0.13 -3.84
N PRO A 365 -25.95 -0.51 -3.04
CA PRO A 365 -27.28 -0.72 -3.57
C PRO A 365 -27.80 0.60 -4.17
N GLY A 366 -27.77 0.76 -5.48
CA GLY A 366 -28.21 1.95 -6.20
C GLY A 366 -27.19 2.54 -7.20
N ASP A 367 -25.96 2.01 -7.24
CA ASP A 367 -24.92 2.44 -8.19
C ASP A 367 -25.03 1.77 -9.58
N ASP A 368 -26.07 0.94 -9.81
CA ASP A 368 -26.42 0.39 -11.12
C ASP A 368 -26.98 1.48 -12.06
N ASN A 369 -26.20 2.53 -12.30
CA ASN A 369 -26.47 3.45 -13.41
C ASN A 369 -26.03 2.78 -14.72
N GLY A 370 -27.04 2.09 -15.31
CA GLY A 370 -27.06 1.41 -16.57
C GLY A 370 -26.08 1.91 -17.62
N GLN A 371 -25.11 1.08 -17.95
CA GLN A 371 -24.70 1.00 -19.35
C GLN A 371 -25.80 0.28 -20.10
N GLY A 372 -26.87 1.04 -20.43
CA GLY A 372 -27.92 0.63 -21.33
C GLY A 372 -27.32 0.31 -22.70
N ASN A 373 -27.36 -0.96 -23.04
CA ASN A 373 -27.13 -1.51 -24.34
C ASN A 373 -28.07 -0.79 -25.34
N ASN A 374 -27.57 0.21 -26.05
CA ASN A 374 -28.23 0.83 -27.17
C ASN A 374 -28.08 -0.11 -28.41
N GLN A 375 -28.76 -1.21 -28.38
CA GLN A 375 -29.03 -1.96 -29.63
C GLN A 375 -30.04 -1.15 -30.44
N GLY A 376 -29.50 -0.32 -31.34
CA GLY A 376 -30.28 0.32 -32.39
C GLY A 376 -31.01 -0.72 -33.23
N GLY A 377 -32.33 -0.79 -33.09
CA GLY A 377 -33.21 -1.55 -33.96
C GLY A 377 -33.12 -1.01 -35.36
N ASN A 378 -32.66 -1.83 -36.31
CA ASN A 378 -32.82 -1.64 -37.73
C ASN A 378 -34.29 -1.95 -38.08
N GLY A 379 -35.09 -0.89 -38.21
CA GLY A 379 -36.41 -0.97 -38.87
C GLY A 379 -36.26 -1.00 -40.38
N HIS A 380 -36.49 -2.16 -40.97
CA HIS A 380 -36.82 -2.24 -42.38
C HIS A 380 -38.26 -1.76 -42.58
N GLY A 381 -38.45 -0.77 -43.45
CA GLY A 381 -39.74 -0.36 -43.97
C GLY A 381 -39.60 -0.03 -45.46
N HIS A 382 -40.25 -0.84 -46.29
CA HIS A 382 -40.64 -0.72 -47.68
C HIS A 382 -40.13 0.44 -48.55
#